data_177222eee912578d6ce216ae68f24680
#
_entry.id   177222eee912578d6ce216ae68f24680
#
_cell.length_a   1.000
_cell.length_b   1.000
_cell.length_c   1.000
_cell.angle_alpha   90.00
_cell.angle_beta   90.00
_cell.angle_gamma   90.00
#
_symmetry.space_group_name_H-M   'P 1'
#
loop_
_entity.id
_entity.type
_entity.pdbx_description
1 polymer ?
#
loop_
_entity_poly.entity_id
_entity_poly.type
_entity_poly.pdbx_seq_one_letter_code
_entity_poly.pdbx_strand_id
1 'polypeptide(L)' 'MDLKSVPCPLNVVKIKLALEKLSKTEHLIVELDKGEPEEMVLNSLKEMGCLFKQIKENEKFIKIKILNES' A
#
# COMPACT_ATOMS: atom_id res chain seq x y z
N MET A 1 -8.37 0.56 -2.41
CA MET A 1 -8.29 1.66 -1.41
C MET A 1 -7.57 2.85 -2.03
N ASP A 2 -8.18 4.00 -1.95
CA ASP A 2 -7.57 5.22 -2.50
C ASP A 2 -6.89 6.00 -1.38
N LEU A 3 -5.59 6.09 -1.42
CA LEU A 3 -4.81 6.84 -0.45
C LEU A 3 -4.13 8.07 -1.07
N LYS A 4 -4.54 8.45 -2.26
CA LYS A 4 -4.05 9.68 -2.86
C LYS A 4 -4.44 10.86 -1.97
N SER A 5 -3.54 11.80 -1.82
CA SER A 5 -3.69 12.97 -0.96
C SER A 5 -3.75 12.67 0.55
N VAL A 6 -3.50 11.44 0.96
CA VAL A 6 -3.43 11.09 2.38
C VAL A 6 -1.98 11.28 2.84
N PRO A 7 -1.74 12.12 3.85
CA PRO A 7 -0.38 12.37 4.31
C PRO A 7 0.23 11.16 5.02
N CYS A 8 1.54 11.07 4.97
CA CYS A 8 2.29 10.10 5.75
C CYS A 8 2.38 10.62 7.19
N PRO A 9 2.24 9.79 8.23
CA PRO A 9 2.18 8.31 8.19
C PRO A 9 0.75 7.74 8.16
N LEU A 10 -0.26 8.55 7.97
CA LEU A 10 -1.65 8.08 7.97
C LEU A 10 -1.91 7.03 6.89
N ASN A 11 -1.29 7.19 5.71
CA ASN A 11 -1.45 6.24 4.64
C ASN A 11 -0.97 4.83 5.05
N VAL A 12 0.16 4.75 5.73
CA VAL A 12 0.69 3.48 6.21
C VAL A 12 -0.22 2.87 7.27
N VAL A 13 -0.72 3.68 8.19
CA VAL A 13 -1.62 3.23 9.25
C VAL A 13 -2.91 2.66 8.65
N LYS A 14 -3.46 3.33 7.66
CA LYS A 14 -4.68 2.85 6.99
C LYS A 14 -4.47 1.52 6.29
N ILE A 15 -3.32 1.35 5.64
CA ILE A 15 -2.98 0.09 4.99
C ILE A 15 -2.86 -1.02 6.03
N LYS A 16 -2.18 -0.76 7.11
CA LYS A 16 -1.98 -1.74 8.17
C LYS A 16 -3.31 -2.21 8.75
N LEU A 17 -4.21 -1.27 9.04
CA LEU A 17 -5.53 -1.60 9.56
C LEU A 17 -6.34 -2.42 8.56
N ALA A 18 -6.27 -2.06 7.29
CA ALA A 18 -6.98 -2.80 6.25
C ALA A 18 -6.45 -4.22 6.13
N LEU A 19 -5.13 -4.40 6.20
CA LEU A 19 -4.53 -5.72 6.11
C LEU A 19 -4.94 -6.63 7.27
N GLU A 20 -5.12 -6.07 8.45
CA GLU A 20 -5.56 -6.83 9.61
C GLU A 20 -6.96 -7.40 9.42
N LYS A 21 -7.78 -6.75 8.60
CA LYS A 21 -9.15 -7.20 8.34
C LYS A 21 -9.25 -8.19 7.20
N LEU A 22 -8.20 -8.35 6.42
CA LEU A 22 -8.19 -9.27 5.29
C LEU A 22 -7.88 -10.70 5.73
N SER A 23 -8.47 -11.66 5.03
CA SER A 23 -8.11 -13.06 5.23
C SER A 23 -6.80 -13.34 4.51
N LYS A 24 -6.18 -14.49 4.79
CA LYS A 24 -4.90 -14.85 4.21
C LYS A 24 -4.91 -15.01 2.70
N THR A 25 -6.08 -15.27 2.13
CA THR A 25 -6.21 -15.46 0.69
C THR A 25 -6.60 -14.21 -0.06
N GLU A 26 -6.87 -13.13 0.66
CA GLU A 26 -7.26 -11.88 0.06
C GLU A 26 -6.07 -10.96 -0.19
N HIS A 27 -6.27 -10.01 -1.06
CA HIS A 27 -5.24 -9.00 -1.33
C HIS A 27 -5.88 -7.62 -1.29
N LEU A 28 -5.05 -6.61 -1.12
CA LEU A 28 -5.48 -5.23 -1.01
C LEU A 28 -4.91 -4.44 -2.19
N ILE A 29 -5.78 -3.72 -2.89
CA ILE A 29 -5.37 -2.82 -3.96
C ILE A 29 -5.33 -1.40 -3.39
N VAL A 30 -4.19 -0.74 -3.52
CA VAL A 30 -3.96 0.59 -2.96
C VAL A 30 -3.48 1.54 -4.04
N GLU A 31 -4.04 2.73 -4.08
CA GLU A 31 -3.58 3.81 -4.95
C GLU A 31 -2.87 4.87 -4.12
N LEU A 32 -1.69 5.27 -4.55
CA LEU A 32 -0.85 6.22 -3.84
C LEU A 32 -0.35 7.29 -4.78
N ASP A 33 -0.14 8.49 -4.26
CA ASP A 33 0.55 9.53 -5.01
C ASP A 33 2.00 9.13 -5.19
N LYS A 34 2.58 9.47 -6.33
CA LYS A 34 3.99 9.23 -6.58
C LYS A 34 4.87 10.16 -5.77
N GLY A 35 6.10 9.74 -5.53
CA GLY A 35 7.08 10.51 -4.78
C GLY A 35 7.25 9.97 -3.38
N GLU A 36 7.33 10.88 -2.40
CA GLU A 36 7.56 10.48 -1.01
C GLU A 36 6.51 9.51 -0.46
N PRO A 37 5.20 9.72 -0.68
CA PRO A 37 4.21 8.76 -0.17
C PRO A 37 4.43 7.36 -0.71
N GLU A 38 4.77 7.23 -1.98
CA GLU A 38 5.05 5.94 -2.60
C GLU A 38 6.23 5.27 -1.92
N GLU A 39 7.34 6.00 -1.80
CA GLU A 39 8.56 5.45 -1.20
C GLU A 39 8.35 5.04 0.25
N MET A 40 7.69 5.87 1.02
CA MET A 40 7.44 5.59 2.44
C MET A 40 6.59 4.34 2.62
N VAL A 41 5.53 4.22 1.84
CA VAL A 41 4.64 3.06 1.93
C VAL A 41 5.37 1.78 1.52
N LEU A 42 6.11 1.82 0.42
CA LEU A 42 6.83 0.64 -0.05
C LEU A 42 7.88 0.19 0.95
N ASN A 43 8.61 1.12 1.55
CA ASN A 43 9.58 0.80 2.58
C ASN A 43 8.91 0.17 3.81
N SER A 44 7.78 0.74 4.22
CA SER A 44 7.04 0.20 5.36
C SER A 44 6.53 -1.21 5.09
N LEU A 45 6.06 -1.48 3.87
CA LEU A 45 5.61 -2.82 3.51
C LEU A 45 6.75 -3.83 3.55
N LYS A 46 7.93 -3.42 3.11
CA LYS A 46 9.12 -4.29 3.19
C LYS A 46 9.48 -4.59 4.62
N GLU A 47 9.41 -3.60 5.49
CA GLU A 47 9.71 -3.78 6.91
C GLU A 47 8.70 -4.70 7.59
N MET A 48 7.45 -4.64 7.18
CA MET A 48 6.40 -5.50 7.72
C MET A 48 6.45 -6.92 7.16
N GLY A 49 7.28 -7.16 6.15
CA GLY A 49 7.37 -8.46 5.51
C GLY A 49 6.22 -8.77 4.57
N CYS A 50 5.48 -7.75 4.14
CA CYS A 50 4.37 -7.93 3.21
C CYS A 50 4.89 -8.03 1.78
N LEU A 51 4.28 -8.93 1.01
CA LEU A 51 4.54 -9.02 -0.42
C LEU A 51 3.63 -8.04 -1.14
N PHE A 52 4.18 -7.35 -2.11
CA PHE A 52 3.39 -6.42 -2.91
C PHE A 52 3.87 -6.41 -4.34
N LYS A 53 2.98 -5.97 -5.24
CA LYS A 53 3.26 -5.92 -6.66
C LYS A 53 2.70 -4.63 -7.24
N GLN A 54 3.48 -3.97 -8.07
CA GLN A 54 3.03 -2.79 -8.76
C GLN A 54 2.21 -3.23 -9.97
N ILE A 55 0.94 -2.85 -10.02
CA ILE A 55 0.03 -3.28 -11.09
C ILE A 55 -0.30 -2.18 -12.08
N LYS A 56 -0.16 -0.93 -11.69
CA LYS A 56 -0.38 0.20 -12.59
C LYS A 56 0.42 1.39 -12.12
N GLU A 57 0.93 2.15 -13.07
CA GLU A 57 1.71 3.35 -12.78
C GLU A 57 1.43 4.39 -13.85
N ASN A 58 1.27 5.64 -13.43
CA ASN A 58 1.24 6.76 -14.34
C ASN A 58 2.02 7.91 -13.72
N GLU A 59 1.99 9.09 -14.36
CA GLU A 59 2.78 10.23 -13.91
C GLU A 59 2.37 10.78 -12.55
N LYS A 60 1.14 10.52 -12.14
CA LYS A 60 0.58 11.12 -10.92
C LYS A 60 0.41 10.15 -9.78
N PHE A 61 0.18 8.89 -10.05
CA PHE A 61 -0.05 7.92 -9.00
C PHE A 61 0.41 6.52 -9.40
N ILE A 62 0.46 5.66 -8.39
CA ILE A 62 0.82 4.25 -8.55
C ILE A 62 -0.24 3.40 -7.88
N LYS A 63 -0.58 2.30 -8.50
CA LYS A 63 -1.50 1.32 -7.93
C LYS A 63 -0.72 0.05 -7.62
N ILE A 64 -0.80 -0.40 -6.39
CA ILE A 64 -0.09 -1.61 -5.96
C ILE A 64 -1.08 -2.62 -5.38
N LYS A 65 -0.70 -3.89 -5.53
CA LYS A 65 -1.46 -5.01 -4.97
C LYS A 65 -0.64 -5.57 -3.82
N ILE A 66 -1.21 -5.57 -2.64
CA ILE A 66 -0.55 -6.05 -1.44
C ILE A 66 -1.14 -7.41 -1.08
N LEU A 67 -0.28 -8.40 -0.92
CA LEU A 67 -0.69 -9.74 -0.56
C LEU A 67 -0.59 -9.91 0.95
N ASN A 68 -1.68 -10.34 1.56
CA ASN A 68 -1.72 -10.55 3.00
C ASN A 68 -1.24 -11.97 3.31
N GLU A 69 0.07 -12.15 3.25
CA GLU A 69 0.69 -13.42 3.65
C GLU A 69 1.37 -13.25 5.00
N SER A 70 1.02 -14.10 5.88
CA SER A 70 1.59 -14.12 7.22
C SER A 70 2.40 -15.38 7.44
#